data_bdc037dc80ac7b81f91e76541fba592b
#
_entry.id   bdc037dc80ac7b81f91e76541fba592b
#
_cell.length_a   1.000
_cell.length_b   1.000
_cell.length_c   1.000
_cell.angle_alpha   90.00
_cell.angle_beta   90.00
_cell.angle_gamma   90.00
#
_symmetry.space_group_name_H-M   'P 1'
#
loop_
_entity.id
_entity.type
_entity.pdbx_description
1 polymer ?
#
loop_
_entity_poly.entity_id
_entity_poly.type
_entity_poly.pdbx_seq_one_letter_code
_entity_poly.pdbx_strand_id
1 'polypeptide(L)'
;MQYTKKDLGSYNLHFIKTNNYKTITVKIYLRERANKDIITKRNFLNSMLFLSCKDYPTKREMTLKAQDLYAATVNYNSRRLGNYFDTIYTLKVLNDKYTEEGNFKKCLSFFSSILLNPNVIDNAFTENDFKVVYSRMKSNLESLEDDKARYATVRLLDEIDKDSSVSIRQVGYLEDLDCITKENLYDYYLYMINHDLIDIFVLGDIDVDSVKEMVEDTFTINTFKKRNDDLHLNVCERKKTKYVEELVDAKQSQLAIALSLKNLTLYERNYPLTLYNIILGGGENSLLFQEVREKSSLAYYIGSTPNKCDDLILIRSGVTPTKEDKALELVKKQIKRLKKGDFTDSDIVKAKEYFTTALDDMLESPLEIIDCYYMMEVLGSDDFKTKREKMLMVTKEEILAVANKVSLHTVFCLKGVNNEEN
;
A
#
# COMPACT_ATOMS: atom_id res chain seq x y z
N MET A 1 2.54 18.66 16.55
CA MET A 1 1.26 18.06 16.10
C MET A 1 0.51 17.53 17.31
N GLN A 2 -0.81 17.72 17.34
CA GLN A 2 -1.68 17.17 18.39
C GLN A 2 -2.64 16.15 17.76
N TYR A 3 -2.66 14.93 18.30
CA TYR A 3 -3.55 13.86 17.83
C TYR A 3 -4.69 13.63 18.80
N THR A 4 -5.90 13.46 18.29
CA THR A 4 -7.10 13.16 19.06
C THR A 4 -7.98 12.16 18.30
N LYS A 5 -8.50 11.15 18.99
CA LYS A 5 -9.44 10.14 18.45
C LYS A 5 -10.80 10.27 19.10
N LYS A 6 -11.86 10.12 18.33
CA LYS A 6 -13.26 10.02 18.76
C LYS A 6 -13.88 8.76 18.16
N ASP A 7 -14.44 7.90 18.99
CA ASP A 7 -15.24 6.74 18.56
C ASP A 7 -16.69 7.21 18.41
N LEU A 8 -17.23 7.17 17.20
CA LEU A 8 -18.61 7.57 16.90
C LEU A 8 -19.55 6.37 16.72
N GLY A 9 -19.09 5.15 17.05
CA GLY A 9 -19.84 3.91 16.93
C GLY A 9 -19.83 3.33 15.51
N SER A 10 -20.23 4.12 14.51
CA SER A 10 -20.21 3.71 13.09
C SER A 10 -18.83 3.77 12.47
N TYR A 11 -18.01 4.72 12.89
CA TYR A 11 -16.63 4.90 12.45
C TYR A 11 -15.80 5.61 13.53
N ASN A 12 -14.48 5.50 13.41
CA ASN A 12 -13.56 6.29 14.23
C ASN A 12 -13.19 7.58 13.48
N LEU A 13 -13.14 8.68 14.20
CA LEU A 13 -12.73 9.98 13.68
C LEU A 13 -11.43 10.42 14.36
N HIS A 14 -10.42 10.72 13.56
CA HIS A 14 -9.06 11.03 13.99
C HIS A 14 -8.67 12.43 13.54
N PHE A 15 -8.20 13.24 14.45
CA PHE A 15 -7.76 14.60 14.18
C PHE A 15 -6.26 14.73 14.41
N ILE A 16 -5.56 15.29 13.44
CA ILE A 16 -4.14 15.63 13.55
C ILE A 16 -4.03 17.14 13.34
N LYS A 17 -4.07 17.87 14.45
CA LYS A 17 -3.98 19.34 14.41
C LYS A 17 -2.55 19.78 14.22
N THR A 18 -2.32 20.56 13.18
CA THR A 18 -1.03 21.18 12.84
C THR A 18 -1.23 22.41 11.96
N ASN A 19 -0.41 23.44 12.14
CA ASN A 19 -0.40 24.65 11.33
C ASN A 19 0.69 24.67 10.25
N ASN A 20 1.37 23.55 10.05
CA ASN A 20 2.48 23.46 9.09
C ASN A 20 2.03 23.52 7.62
N TYR A 21 0.73 23.29 7.35
CA TYR A 21 0.21 23.20 6.00
C TYR A 21 -0.92 24.20 5.74
N LYS A 22 -0.95 24.76 4.53
CA LYS A 22 -2.05 25.59 4.04
C LYS A 22 -3.29 24.78 3.64
N THR A 23 -3.16 23.48 3.60
CA THR A 23 -4.25 22.57 3.17
C THR A 23 -4.81 21.79 4.35
N ILE A 24 -6.07 21.37 4.22
CA ILE A 24 -6.66 20.32 5.04
C ILE A 24 -6.68 19.06 4.20
N THR A 25 -6.25 17.95 4.79
CA THR A 25 -6.25 16.63 4.16
C THR A 25 -7.16 15.70 4.93
N VAL A 26 -8.12 15.08 4.23
CA VAL A 26 -9.00 14.06 4.79
C VAL A 26 -8.68 12.73 4.11
N LYS A 27 -8.45 11.68 4.92
CA LYS A 27 -8.37 10.30 4.42
C LYS A 27 -9.42 9.44 5.09
N ILE A 28 -10.14 8.68 4.29
CA ILE A 28 -11.11 7.69 4.75
C ILE A 28 -10.56 6.32 4.38
N TYR A 29 -10.36 5.48 5.38
CA TYR A 29 -9.94 4.09 5.20
C TYR A 29 -11.16 3.19 5.39
N LEU A 30 -11.47 2.41 4.35
CA LEU A 30 -12.46 1.33 4.41
C LEU A 30 -11.73 0.00 4.35
N ARG A 31 -11.86 -0.79 5.41
CA ARG A 31 -11.10 -2.02 5.58
C ARG A 31 -12.03 -3.23 5.65
N GLU A 32 -11.77 -4.18 4.74
CA GLU A 32 -12.49 -5.45 4.65
C GLU A 32 -11.50 -6.64 4.68
N ARG A 33 -11.92 -7.80 5.17
CA ARG A 33 -11.09 -9.01 5.08
C ARG A 33 -10.74 -9.32 3.64
N ALA A 34 -9.45 -9.60 3.40
CA ALA A 34 -8.98 -9.96 2.07
C ALA A 34 -9.63 -11.28 1.61
N ASN A 35 -10.34 -11.18 0.50
CA ASN A 35 -11.00 -12.31 -0.15
C ASN A 35 -10.81 -12.19 -1.67
N LYS A 36 -10.40 -13.30 -2.30
CA LYS A 36 -10.17 -13.36 -3.74
C LYS A 36 -11.45 -13.02 -4.52
N ASP A 37 -12.61 -13.53 -4.07
CA ASP A 37 -13.87 -13.41 -4.79
C ASP A 37 -14.44 -11.98 -4.87
N ILE A 38 -13.92 -11.08 -4.03
CA ILE A 38 -14.44 -9.70 -3.96
C ILE A 38 -13.46 -8.63 -4.46
N ILE A 39 -12.16 -8.95 -4.56
CA ILE A 39 -11.15 -7.90 -4.84
C ILE A 39 -11.36 -7.23 -6.19
N THR A 40 -11.71 -7.99 -7.23
CA THR A 40 -11.97 -7.45 -8.57
C THR A 40 -13.19 -6.53 -8.55
N LYS A 41 -14.27 -6.99 -7.89
CA LYS A 41 -15.50 -6.21 -7.70
C LYS A 41 -15.24 -4.94 -6.88
N ARG A 42 -14.43 -5.01 -5.81
CA ARG A 42 -14.04 -3.85 -5.00
C ARG A 42 -13.28 -2.80 -5.80
N ASN A 43 -12.33 -3.21 -6.63
CA ASN A 43 -11.58 -2.30 -7.50
C ASN A 43 -12.47 -1.68 -8.58
N PHE A 44 -13.39 -2.47 -9.12
CA PHE A 44 -14.39 -1.99 -10.08
C PHE A 44 -15.28 -0.92 -9.44
N LEU A 45 -15.83 -1.21 -8.26
CA LEU A 45 -16.67 -0.27 -7.50
C LEU A 45 -15.95 1.06 -7.25
N ASN A 46 -14.70 1.03 -6.78
CA ASN A 46 -13.91 2.24 -6.55
C ASN A 46 -13.77 3.09 -7.81
N SER A 47 -13.58 2.44 -8.96
CA SER A 47 -13.50 3.12 -10.25
C SER A 47 -14.84 3.75 -10.66
N MET A 48 -15.97 3.10 -10.34
CA MET A 48 -17.31 3.64 -10.58
C MET A 48 -17.58 4.88 -9.73
N LEU A 49 -17.34 4.80 -8.42
CA LEU A 49 -17.59 5.91 -7.48
C LEU A 49 -16.82 7.18 -7.87
N PHE A 50 -15.61 7.04 -8.43
CA PHE A 50 -14.78 8.18 -8.84
C PHE A 50 -14.98 8.60 -10.31
N LEU A 51 -15.87 7.94 -11.03
CA LEU A 51 -16.26 8.34 -12.38
C LEU A 51 -17.40 9.36 -12.36
N SER A 52 -18.45 9.10 -11.58
CA SER A 52 -19.64 9.95 -11.44
C SER A 52 -20.36 9.68 -10.12
N CYS A 53 -21.19 10.61 -9.68
CA CYS A 53 -22.13 10.41 -8.59
C CYS A 53 -23.48 11.05 -8.96
N LYS A 54 -24.50 10.83 -8.16
CA LYS A 54 -25.86 11.33 -8.44
C LYS A 54 -25.91 12.85 -8.62
N ASP A 55 -25.15 13.59 -7.79
CA ASP A 55 -25.11 15.06 -7.82
C ASP A 55 -24.27 15.60 -8.98
N TYR A 56 -23.33 14.79 -9.47
CA TYR A 56 -22.41 15.09 -10.59
C TYR A 56 -22.34 13.89 -11.51
N PRO A 57 -23.35 13.69 -12.39
CA PRO A 57 -23.55 12.46 -13.16
C PRO A 57 -22.55 12.25 -14.31
N THR A 58 -21.60 13.17 -14.50
CA THR A 58 -20.52 13.00 -15.49
C THR A 58 -19.16 13.34 -14.91
N LYS A 59 -18.10 12.73 -15.48
CA LYS A 59 -16.71 13.04 -15.11
C LYS A 59 -16.39 14.53 -15.29
N ARG A 60 -17.00 15.18 -16.29
CA ARG A 60 -16.81 16.62 -16.54
C ARG A 60 -17.38 17.45 -15.38
N GLU A 61 -18.59 17.16 -14.93
CA GLU A 61 -19.23 17.87 -13.81
C GLU A 61 -18.45 17.68 -12.51
N MET A 62 -17.97 16.46 -12.24
CA MET A 62 -17.07 16.17 -11.12
C MET A 62 -15.81 17.05 -11.19
N THR A 63 -15.19 17.15 -12.38
CA THR A 63 -13.97 17.93 -12.57
C THR A 63 -14.23 19.42 -12.41
N LEU A 64 -15.31 19.96 -13.01
CA LEU A 64 -15.69 21.37 -12.87
C LEU A 64 -15.98 21.71 -11.41
N LYS A 65 -16.71 20.84 -10.69
CA LYS A 65 -16.98 21.06 -9.27
C LYS A 65 -15.71 21.09 -8.43
N ALA A 66 -14.76 20.19 -8.68
CA ALA A 66 -13.46 20.21 -7.99
C ALA A 66 -12.67 21.50 -8.28
N GLN A 67 -12.74 22.03 -9.52
CA GLN A 67 -12.12 23.31 -9.88
C GLN A 67 -12.78 24.48 -9.15
N ASP A 68 -14.12 24.53 -9.09
CA ASP A 68 -14.88 25.55 -8.35
C ASP A 68 -14.56 25.55 -6.85
N LEU A 69 -14.14 24.42 -6.32
CA LEU A 69 -13.68 24.24 -4.93
C LEU A 69 -12.16 24.48 -4.78
N TYR A 70 -11.63 25.48 -5.47
CA TYR A 70 -10.20 25.85 -5.46
C TYR A 70 -9.27 24.68 -5.83
N ALA A 71 -9.65 23.94 -6.88
CA ALA A 71 -8.94 22.77 -7.35
C ALA A 71 -8.78 21.68 -6.26
N ALA A 72 -9.87 21.44 -5.52
CA ALA A 72 -9.92 20.34 -4.56
C ALA A 72 -9.51 19.02 -5.24
N THR A 73 -8.61 18.29 -4.60
CA THR A 73 -8.13 17.01 -5.15
C THR A 73 -8.83 15.86 -4.45
N VAL A 74 -9.49 15.01 -5.24
CA VAL A 74 -10.06 13.75 -4.77
C VAL A 74 -9.45 12.58 -5.51
N ASN A 75 -9.04 11.55 -4.78
CA ASN A 75 -8.52 10.32 -5.36
C ASN A 75 -8.81 9.12 -4.46
N TYR A 76 -8.56 7.93 -4.99
CA TYR A 76 -8.59 6.69 -4.21
C TYR A 76 -7.35 5.85 -4.50
N ASN A 77 -7.02 4.99 -3.55
CA ASN A 77 -6.01 3.96 -3.66
C ASN A 77 -6.49 2.70 -2.94
N SER A 78 -5.95 1.55 -3.31
CA SER A 78 -6.22 0.28 -2.65
C SER A 78 -4.91 -0.41 -2.33
N ARG A 79 -4.84 -1.03 -1.15
CA ARG A 79 -3.69 -1.85 -0.76
C ARG A 79 -4.14 -3.06 0.05
N ARG A 80 -3.32 -4.10 0.08
CA ARG A 80 -3.47 -5.17 1.05
C ARG A 80 -2.62 -4.86 2.28
N LEU A 81 -3.18 -5.08 3.44
CA LEU A 81 -2.53 -4.93 4.74
C LEU A 81 -2.77 -6.22 5.55
N GLY A 82 -1.80 -7.14 5.50
CA GLY A 82 -1.98 -8.48 6.08
C GLY A 82 -3.19 -9.20 5.46
N ASN A 83 -4.14 -9.59 6.31
CA ASN A 83 -5.38 -10.26 5.91
C ASN A 83 -6.52 -9.32 5.49
N TYR A 84 -6.22 -8.04 5.25
CA TYR A 84 -7.23 -7.04 4.91
C TYR A 84 -6.90 -6.31 3.61
N PHE A 85 -7.95 -5.85 2.94
CA PHE A 85 -7.86 -4.80 1.93
C PHE A 85 -8.27 -3.49 2.54
N ASP A 86 -7.41 -2.47 2.39
CA ASP A 86 -7.73 -1.08 2.64
C ASP A 86 -8.09 -0.41 1.31
N THR A 87 -9.27 0.18 1.22
CA THR A 87 -9.55 1.23 0.24
C THR A 87 -9.38 2.57 0.93
N ILE A 88 -8.60 3.45 0.35
CA ILE A 88 -8.22 4.73 0.92
C ILE A 88 -8.75 5.82 0.01
N TYR A 89 -9.71 6.59 0.50
CA TYR A 89 -10.23 7.75 -0.21
C TYR A 89 -9.60 9.01 0.36
N THR A 90 -9.13 9.88 -0.49
CA THR A 90 -8.38 11.09 -0.09
C THR A 90 -9.00 12.34 -0.67
N LEU A 91 -9.23 13.32 0.19
CA LEU A 91 -9.57 14.69 -0.16
C LEU A 91 -8.47 15.63 0.34
N LYS A 92 -7.94 16.49 -0.54
CA LYS A 92 -7.01 17.56 -0.17
C LYS A 92 -7.54 18.89 -0.69
N VAL A 93 -7.66 19.87 0.21
CA VAL A 93 -8.27 21.18 -0.07
C VAL A 93 -7.47 22.30 0.58
N LEU A 94 -7.63 23.52 0.09
CA LEU A 94 -7.15 24.70 0.80
C LEU A 94 -7.97 24.92 2.06
N ASN A 95 -7.30 25.36 3.13
CA ASN A 95 -7.97 25.77 4.36
C ASN A 95 -8.76 27.06 4.13
N ASP A 96 -9.91 27.20 4.79
CA ASP A 96 -10.79 28.38 4.72
C ASP A 96 -10.08 29.71 5.02
N LYS A 97 -8.94 29.67 5.71
CA LYS A 97 -8.06 30.84 5.89
C LYS A 97 -7.49 31.42 4.58
N TYR A 98 -7.51 30.64 3.50
CA TYR A 98 -6.98 30.98 2.18
C TYR A 98 -8.05 30.99 1.08
N THR A 99 -9.33 30.82 1.44
CA THR A 99 -10.49 30.80 0.57
C THR A 99 -11.62 31.61 1.21
N GLU A 100 -12.88 31.33 0.85
CA GLU A 100 -14.03 31.87 1.59
C GLU A 100 -14.40 30.96 2.77
N GLU A 101 -15.05 31.53 3.78
CA GLU A 101 -15.59 30.80 4.93
C GLU A 101 -16.61 29.74 4.46
N GLY A 102 -16.51 28.54 5.02
CA GLY A 102 -17.37 27.39 4.68
C GLY A 102 -16.96 26.62 3.44
N ASN A 103 -15.82 26.97 2.79
CA ASN A 103 -15.31 26.20 1.65
C ASN A 103 -14.99 24.76 2.04
N PHE A 104 -14.39 24.52 3.21
CA PHE A 104 -14.09 23.18 3.68
C PHE A 104 -15.36 22.32 3.82
N LYS A 105 -16.46 22.87 4.35
CA LYS A 105 -17.75 22.17 4.43
C LYS A 105 -18.30 21.81 3.04
N LYS A 106 -18.18 22.71 2.05
CA LYS A 106 -18.56 22.43 0.66
C LYS A 106 -17.71 21.31 0.05
N CYS A 107 -16.41 21.28 0.35
CA CYS A 107 -15.50 20.22 -0.09
C CYS A 107 -15.83 18.87 0.55
N LEU A 108 -16.15 18.84 1.84
CA LEU A 108 -16.61 17.63 2.53
C LEU A 108 -17.91 17.10 1.92
N SER A 109 -18.88 17.99 1.63
CA SER A 109 -20.14 17.60 0.98
C SER A 109 -19.90 17.02 -0.41
N PHE A 110 -19.03 17.62 -1.20
CA PHE A 110 -18.61 17.08 -2.51
C PHE A 110 -17.98 15.69 -2.36
N PHE A 111 -17.08 15.50 -1.41
CA PHE A 111 -16.41 14.22 -1.16
C PHE A 111 -17.39 13.15 -0.67
N SER A 112 -18.31 13.53 0.22
CA SER A 112 -19.38 12.65 0.68
C SER A 112 -20.32 12.24 -0.47
N SER A 113 -20.68 13.15 -1.37
CA SER A 113 -21.51 12.83 -2.54
C SER A 113 -20.87 11.75 -3.41
N ILE A 114 -19.52 11.79 -3.60
CA ILE A 114 -18.79 10.78 -4.36
C ILE A 114 -18.92 9.40 -3.71
N LEU A 115 -18.85 9.33 -2.39
CA LEU A 115 -18.79 8.07 -1.65
C LEU A 115 -20.16 7.51 -1.28
N LEU A 116 -21.11 8.39 -0.92
CA LEU A 116 -22.38 7.98 -0.32
C LEU A 116 -23.59 8.19 -1.24
N ASN A 117 -23.40 8.85 -2.39
CA ASN A 117 -24.48 9.14 -3.32
C ASN A 117 -24.13 8.66 -4.75
N PRO A 118 -23.93 7.33 -4.93
CA PRO A 118 -23.49 6.78 -6.21
C PRO A 118 -24.53 7.04 -7.32
N ASN A 119 -24.05 7.09 -8.56
CA ASN A 119 -24.90 7.28 -9.74
C ASN A 119 -25.61 5.97 -10.12
N VAL A 120 -26.76 5.72 -9.48
CA VAL A 120 -27.56 4.50 -9.63
C VAL A 120 -28.99 4.81 -10.01
N ILE A 121 -29.59 3.94 -10.82
CA ILE A 121 -30.98 3.97 -11.27
C ILE A 121 -31.53 2.55 -11.06
N ASP A 122 -32.69 2.42 -10.44
CA ASP A 122 -33.37 1.14 -10.20
C ASP A 122 -32.47 0.06 -9.56
N ASN A 123 -31.70 0.45 -8.53
CA ASN A 123 -30.76 -0.39 -7.82
C ASN A 123 -29.62 -0.93 -8.70
N ALA A 124 -29.24 -0.25 -9.75
CA ALA A 124 -28.13 -0.61 -10.61
C ALA A 124 -27.29 0.62 -10.98
N PHE A 125 -25.99 0.48 -11.13
CA PHE A 125 -25.15 1.52 -11.72
C PHE A 125 -25.56 1.80 -13.17
N THR A 126 -25.29 3.02 -13.66
CA THR A 126 -25.63 3.38 -15.03
C THR A 126 -24.85 2.55 -16.04
N GLU A 127 -25.50 2.16 -17.13
CA GLU A 127 -24.93 1.35 -18.21
C GLU A 127 -23.69 1.99 -18.84
N ASN A 128 -23.76 3.31 -19.05
CA ASN A 128 -22.67 4.03 -19.69
C ASN A 128 -21.39 4.03 -18.84
N ASP A 129 -21.51 4.33 -17.55
CA ASP A 129 -20.38 4.36 -16.63
C ASP A 129 -19.80 2.96 -16.43
N PHE A 130 -20.67 1.96 -16.32
CA PHE A 130 -20.25 0.57 -16.20
C PHE A 130 -19.39 0.13 -17.40
N LYS A 131 -19.83 0.41 -18.64
CA LYS A 131 -19.06 0.10 -19.86
C LYS A 131 -17.69 0.79 -19.89
N VAL A 132 -17.63 2.06 -19.49
CA VAL A 132 -16.38 2.82 -19.44
C VAL A 132 -15.41 2.19 -18.44
N VAL A 133 -15.88 1.87 -17.23
CA VAL A 133 -15.03 1.27 -16.20
C VAL A 133 -14.64 -0.16 -16.57
N TYR A 134 -15.56 -0.96 -17.10
CA TYR A 134 -15.30 -2.32 -17.58
C TYR A 134 -14.16 -2.34 -18.61
N SER A 135 -14.27 -1.52 -19.65
CA SER A 135 -13.27 -1.45 -20.72
C SER A 135 -11.89 -1.03 -20.19
N ARG A 136 -11.86 -0.04 -19.29
CA ARG A 136 -10.61 0.44 -18.67
C ARG A 136 -9.99 -0.64 -17.79
N MET A 137 -10.80 -1.30 -16.96
CA MET A 137 -10.31 -2.31 -16.02
C MET A 137 -9.82 -3.55 -16.78
N LYS A 138 -10.56 -3.99 -17.81
CA LYS A 138 -10.13 -5.05 -18.70
C LYS A 138 -8.76 -4.76 -19.31
N SER A 139 -8.60 -3.61 -19.93
CA SER A 139 -7.31 -3.20 -20.52
C SER A 139 -6.18 -3.17 -19.48
N ASN A 140 -6.43 -2.66 -18.26
CA ASN A 140 -5.43 -2.63 -17.20
C ASN A 140 -5.01 -4.04 -16.72
N LEU A 141 -5.95 -4.99 -16.70
CA LEU A 141 -5.67 -6.37 -16.29
C LEU A 141 -4.94 -7.13 -17.41
N GLU A 142 -5.33 -6.92 -18.67
CA GLU A 142 -4.65 -7.49 -19.85
C GLU A 142 -3.21 -6.98 -19.98
N SER A 143 -2.97 -5.69 -19.69
CA SER A 143 -1.63 -5.08 -19.76
C SER A 143 -0.71 -5.42 -18.57
N LEU A 144 -1.14 -6.26 -17.63
CA LEU A 144 -0.27 -6.63 -16.49
C LEU A 144 1.04 -7.27 -16.95
N GLU A 145 1.01 -8.06 -18.00
CA GLU A 145 2.18 -8.73 -18.56
C GLU A 145 3.13 -7.80 -19.30
N ASP A 146 2.70 -6.60 -19.70
CA ASP A 146 3.54 -5.62 -20.38
C ASP A 146 4.62 -5.06 -19.46
N ASP A 147 4.30 -4.84 -18.17
CA ASP A 147 5.26 -4.50 -17.14
C ASP A 147 5.88 -5.77 -16.54
N LYS A 148 6.97 -6.23 -17.12
CA LYS A 148 7.65 -7.48 -16.73
C LYS A 148 8.11 -7.50 -15.27
N ALA A 149 8.50 -6.36 -14.71
CA ALA A 149 8.93 -6.24 -13.31
C ALA A 149 7.75 -6.40 -12.35
N ARG A 150 6.62 -5.75 -12.67
CA ARG A 150 5.37 -5.88 -11.92
C ARG A 150 4.81 -7.29 -12.03
N TYR A 151 4.77 -7.84 -13.24
CA TYR A 151 4.33 -9.21 -13.50
C TYR A 151 5.12 -10.22 -12.68
N ALA A 152 6.47 -10.16 -12.71
CA ALA A 152 7.32 -11.06 -11.93
C ALA A 152 7.03 -10.96 -10.42
N THR A 153 6.74 -9.75 -9.91
CA THR A 153 6.38 -9.56 -8.49
C THR A 153 5.03 -10.20 -8.16
N VAL A 154 4.02 -10.02 -9.02
CA VAL A 154 2.70 -10.65 -8.84
C VAL A 154 2.82 -12.18 -8.88
N ARG A 155 3.55 -12.72 -9.86
CA ARG A 155 3.79 -14.16 -9.99
C ARG A 155 4.56 -14.74 -8.80
N LEU A 156 5.55 -14.00 -8.27
CA LEU A 156 6.22 -14.40 -7.03
C LEU A 156 5.22 -14.55 -5.88
N LEU A 157 4.32 -13.57 -5.70
CA LEU A 157 3.34 -13.59 -4.61
C LEU A 157 2.33 -14.72 -4.79
N ASP A 158 1.87 -15.00 -6.02
CA ASP A 158 1.00 -16.15 -6.33
C ASP A 158 1.61 -17.50 -5.88
N GLU A 159 2.97 -17.58 -5.89
CA GLU A 159 3.72 -18.81 -5.60
C GLU A 159 4.13 -18.95 -4.12
N ILE A 160 3.90 -17.93 -3.29
CA ILE A 160 4.26 -17.97 -1.86
C ILE A 160 3.38 -18.95 -1.10
N ASP A 161 2.08 -18.70 -1.07
CA ASP A 161 1.10 -19.54 -0.37
C ASP A 161 -0.29 -19.27 -0.96
N LYS A 162 -0.85 -20.28 -1.64
CA LYS A 162 -2.14 -20.15 -2.34
C LYS A 162 -3.34 -19.97 -1.41
N ASP A 163 -3.23 -20.45 -0.18
CA ASP A 163 -4.28 -20.38 0.82
C ASP A 163 -4.18 -19.10 1.70
N SER A 164 -3.13 -18.33 1.50
CA SER A 164 -2.89 -17.08 2.22
C SER A 164 -3.35 -15.85 1.40
N SER A 165 -3.79 -14.81 2.11
CA SER A 165 -4.10 -13.51 1.50
C SER A 165 -2.91 -12.89 0.75
N VAL A 166 -1.67 -13.34 1.01
CA VAL A 166 -0.45 -12.92 0.29
C VAL A 166 -0.58 -13.17 -1.21
N SER A 167 -1.20 -14.29 -1.62
CA SER A 167 -1.37 -14.66 -3.02
C SER A 167 -2.55 -13.95 -3.71
N ILE A 168 -3.35 -13.19 -2.98
CA ILE A 168 -4.46 -12.46 -3.59
C ILE A 168 -3.93 -11.23 -4.33
N ARG A 169 -4.15 -11.18 -5.63
CA ARG A 169 -3.72 -10.07 -6.49
C ARG A 169 -4.50 -8.81 -6.17
N GLN A 170 -3.79 -7.77 -5.74
CA GLN A 170 -4.42 -6.48 -5.38
C GLN A 170 -5.16 -5.83 -6.56
N VAL A 171 -4.74 -6.09 -7.79
CA VAL A 171 -5.39 -5.56 -9.01
C VAL A 171 -6.67 -6.30 -9.39
N GLY A 172 -6.91 -7.48 -8.82
CA GLY A 172 -8.00 -8.38 -9.21
C GLY A 172 -7.59 -9.34 -10.34
N TYR A 173 -8.59 -9.95 -10.95
CA TYR A 173 -8.45 -11.02 -11.94
C TYR A 173 -9.31 -10.75 -13.16
N LEU A 174 -8.76 -11.05 -14.35
CA LEU A 174 -9.45 -10.81 -15.62
C LEU A 174 -10.71 -11.68 -15.73
N GLU A 175 -10.61 -12.93 -15.31
CA GLU A 175 -11.71 -13.91 -15.32
C GLU A 175 -12.91 -13.51 -14.47
N ASP A 176 -12.73 -12.65 -13.47
CA ASP A 176 -13.83 -12.20 -12.59
C ASP A 176 -14.71 -11.13 -13.25
N LEU A 177 -14.19 -10.41 -14.25
CA LEU A 177 -14.89 -9.25 -14.84
C LEU A 177 -16.24 -9.65 -15.44
N ASP A 178 -16.33 -10.81 -16.09
CA ASP A 178 -17.55 -11.27 -16.74
C ASP A 178 -18.66 -11.66 -15.75
N CYS A 179 -18.31 -11.84 -14.47
CA CYS A 179 -19.26 -12.12 -13.39
C CYS A 179 -19.79 -10.84 -12.71
N ILE A 180 -19.22 -9.66 -13.03
CA ILE A 180 -19.64 -8.39 -12.46
C ILE A 180 -20.76 -7.79 -13.30
N THR A 181 -21.88 -7.45 -12.66
CA THR A 181 -23.00 -6.73 -13.28
C THR A 181 -23.27 -5.41 -12.55
N LYS A 182 -24.03 -4.54 -13.15
CA LYS A 182 -24.43 -3.24 -12.56
C LYS A 182 -25.17 -3.42 -11.24
N GLU A 183 -26.01 -4.46 -11.19
CA GLU A 183 -26.86 -4.80 -10.05
C GLU A 183 -26.01 -5.37 -8.91
N ASN A 184 -25.21 -6.43 -9.18
CA ASN A 184 -24.42 -7.06 -8.12
C ASN A 184 -23.26 -6.17 -7.64
N LEU A 185 -22.88 -5.16 -8.42
CA LEU A 185 -21.91 -4.15 -8.00
C LEU A 185 -22.55 -3.15 -7.03
N TYR A 186 -23.83 -2.79 -7.23
CA TYR A 186 -24.56 -1.96 -6.29
C TYR A 186 -24.86 -2.70 -4.98
N ASP A 187 -25.22 -3.98 -5.04
CA ASP A 187 -25.37 -4.83 -3.86
C ASP A 187 -24.07 -4.87 -3.04
N TYR A 188 -22.93 -4.98 -3.72
CA TYR A 188 -21.63 -4.95 -3.06
C TYR A 188 -21.30 -3.57 -2.48
N TYR A 189 -21.69 -2.47 -3.14
CA TYR A 189 -21.57 -1.12 -2.59
C TYR A 189 -22.33 -1.00 -1.25
N LEU A 190 -23.58 -1.46 -1.21
CA LEU A 190 -24.39 -1.46 0.02
C LEU A 190 -23.76 -2.32 1.10
N TYR A 191 -23.22 -3.49 0.72
CA TYR A 191 -22.47 -4.33 1.64
C TYR A 191 -21.25 -3.61 2.22
N MET A 192 -20.39 -3.03 1.37
CA MET A 192 -19.16 -2.33 1.75
C MET A 192 -19.43 -1.21 2.75
N ILE A 193 -20.38 -0.31 2.45
CA ILE A 193 -20.71 0.83 3.31
C ILE A 193 -21.26 0.37 4.68
N ASN A 194 -21.94 -0.78 4.75
CA ASN A 194 -22.54 -1.29 5.98
C ASN A 194 -21.66 -2.26 6.77
N HIS A 195 -20.56 -2.77 6.22
CA HIS A 195 -19.78 -3.83 6.84
C HIS A 195 -18.29 -3.54 7.00
N ASP A 196 -17.74 -2.62 6.21
CA ASP A 196 -16.33 -2.27 6.34
C ASP A 196 -16.04 -1.54 7.65
N LEU A 197 -14.83 -1.72 8.16
CA LEU A 197 -14.30 -0.89 9.23
C LEU A 197 -13.87 0.44 8.64
N ILE A 198 -14.34 1.53 9.26
CA ILE A 198 -14.13 2.87 8.74
C ILE A 198 -13.36 3.70 9.74
N ASP A 199 -12.24 4.26 9.29
CA ASP A 199 -11.45 5.25 10.01
C ASP A 199 -11.33 6.51 9.15
N ILE A 200 -11.75 7.67 9.69
CA ILE A 200 -11.67 8.98 9.02
C ILE A 200 -10.61 9.81 9.70
N PHE A 201 -9.61 10.24 8.98
CA PHE A 201 -8.54 11.12 9.45
C PHE A 201 -8.67 12.51 8.85
N VAL A 202 -8.56 13.54 9.68
CA VAL A 202 -8.50 14.94 9.24
C VAL A 202 -7.24 15.58 9.78
N LEU A 203 -6.39 16.05 8.87
CA LEU A 203 -5.13 16.72 9.20
C LEU A 203 -5.13 18.15 8.68
N GLY A 204 -4.76 19.10 9.52
CA GLY A 204 -4.60 20.50 9.14
C GLY A 204 -4.66 21.46 10.31
N ASP A 205 -4.70 22.77 9.99
CA ASP A 205 -4.97 23.83 10.96
C ASP A 205 -6.49 23.96 11.14
N ILE A 206 -7.02 23.16 12.05
CA ILE A 206 -8.45 22.92 12.25
C ILE A 206 -8.88 23.19 13.68
N ASP A 207 -10.14 23.59 13.84
CA ASP A 207 -10.87 23.48 15.09
C ASP A 207 -11.52 22.09 15.17
N VAL A 208 -11.14 21.31 16.18
CA VAL A 208 -11.51 19.88 16.28
C VAL A 208 -13.01 19.68 16.46
N ASP A 209 -13.66 20.53 17.28
CA ASP A 209 -15.10 20.36 17.58
C ASP A 209 -15.93 20.77 16.36
N SER A 210 -15.61 21.90 15.72
CA SER A 210 -16.28 22.35 14.50
C SER A 210 -16.13 21.32 13.37
N VAL A 211 -14.93 20.78 13.14
CA VAL A 211 -14.70 19.76 12.10
C VAL A 211 -15.40 18.45 12.42
N LYS A 212 -15.48 18.07 13.71
CA LYS A 212 -16.25 16.90 14.12
C LYS A 212 -17.71 17.05 13.71
N GLU A 213 -18.36 18.17 14.06
CA GLU A 213 -19.75 18.44 13.68
C GLU A 213 -19.92 18.41 12.14
N MET A 214 -19.04 19.04 11.38
CA MET A 214 -19.08 19.02 9.92
C MET A 214 -19.00 17.60 9.35
N VAL A 215 -18.12 16.74 9.91
CA VAL A 215 -17.98 15.35 9.45
C VAL A 215 -19.20 14.52 9.81
N GLU A 216 -19.74 14.64 11.02
CA GLU A 216 -20.96 13.95 11.47
C GLU A 216 -22.16 14.31 10.61
N ASP A 217 -22.34 15.61 10.30
CA ASP A 217 -23.41 16.11 9.43
C ASP A 217 -23.30 15.58 7.99
N THR A 218 -22.07 15.38 7.52
CA THR A 218 -21.78 15.10 6.10
C THR A 218 -21.67 13.60 5.81
N PHE A 219 -21.05 12.84 6.73
CA PHE A 219 -20.84 11.39 6.57
C PHE A 219 -21.81 10.60 7.46
N THR A 220 -23.08 10.55 7.03
CA THR A 220 -24.13 9.79 7.72
C THR A 220 -24.02 8.29 7.42
N ILE A 221 -22.97 7.66 7.96
CA ILE A 221 -22.72 6.23 7.81
C ILE A 221 -23.24 5.50 9.04
N ASN A 222 -24.11 4.53 8.83
CA ASN A 222 -24.75 3.74 9.88
C ASN A 222 -24.21 2.30 9.90
N THR A 223 -22.93 2.12 10.09
CA THR A 223 -22.37 0.79 10.31
C THR A 223 -22.53 0.37 11.76
N PHE A 224 -23.19 -0.78 12.00
CA PHE A 224 -23.65 -1.16 13.33
C PHE A 224 -22.79 -2.21 14.03
N LYS A 225 -21.60 -2.54 13.59
CA LYS A 225 -20.82 -3.61 14.22
C LYS A 225 -19.39 -3.17 14.51
N LYS A 226 -19.10 -2.96 15.81
CA LYS A 226 -17.72 -3.09 16.31
C LYS A 226 -17.24 -4.51 15.99
N ARG A 227 -16.31 -4.65 15.08
CA ARG A 227 -15.56 -5.88 14.92
C ARG A 227 -14.28 -5.75 15.73
N ASN A 228 -14.03 -6.73 16.61
CA ASN A 228 -12.69 -6.97 17.11
C ASN A 228 -11.92 -7.63 15.97
N ASP A 229 -11.32 -6.82 15.13
CA ASP A 229 -10.51 -7.33 14.03
C ASP A 229 -9.07 -7.42 14.50
N ASP A 230 -8.66 -8.63 14.82
CA ASP A 230 -7.25 -8.94 14.90
C ASP A 230 -6.65 -8.87 13.50
N LEU A 231 -5.81 -7.87 13.29
CA LEU A 231 -4.99 -7.81 12.09
C LEU A 231 -3.92 -8.90 12.20
N HIS A 232 -4.26 -10.10 11.72
CA HIS A 232 -3.29 -11.17 11.65
C HIS A 232 -2.23 -10.82 10.63
N LEU A 233 -0.99 -10.84 11.08
CA LEU A 233 0.15 -10.86 10.20
C LEU A 233 0.26 -12.27 9.61
N ASN A 234 0.33 -12.36 8.29
CA ASN A 234 0.58 -13.64 7.65
C ASN A 234 2.03 -14.05 7.92
N VAL A 235 2.21 -15.23 8.45
CA VAL A 235 3.53 -15.82 8.62
C VAL A 235 3.69 -16.89 7.57
N CYS A 236 4.44 -16.57 6.53
CA CYS A 236 4.75 -17.52 5.47
C CYS A 236 6.01 -18.30 5.86
N GLU A 237 5.88 -19.60 6.12
CA GLU A 237 7.01 -20.49 6.36
C GLU A 237 7.12 -21.57 5.32
N ARG A 238 8.34 -21.86 4.87
CA ARG A 238 8.61 -22.96 3.94
C ARG A 238 9.86 -23.71 4.34
N LYS A 239 9.79 -25.05 4.43
CA LYS A 239 10.95 -25.90 4.79
C LYS A 239 12.01 -25.95 3.69
N LYS A 240 11.58 -25.86 2.42
CA LYS A 240 12.47 -25.87 1.24
C LYS A 240 12.13 -24.68 0.34
N THR A 241 13.14 -24.01 -0.15
CA THR A 241 12.98 -22.92 -1.14
C THR A 241 12.29 -23.44 -2.39
N LYS A 242 11.25 -22.73 -2.84
CA LYS A 242 10.58 -22.98 -4.12
C LYS A 242 11.26 -22.17 -5.22
N TYR A 243 11.49 -22.78 -6.37
CA TYR A 243 12.01 -22.13 -7.57
C TYR A 243 10.99 -22.26 -8.67
N VAL A 244 10.67 -21.14 -9.32
CA VAL A 244 9.76 -21.06 -10.45
C VAL A 244 10.40 -20.25 -11.55
N GLU A 245 10.34 -20.75 -12.77
CA GLU A 245 10.88 -20.08 -13.96
C GLU A 245 9.79 -19.99 -15.03
N GLU A 246 9.65 -18.85 -15.66
CA GLU A 246 8.82 -18.61 -16.85
C GLU A 246 9.68 -17.93 -17.93
N LEU A 247 9.45 -18.28 -19.18
CA LEU A 247 10.14 -17.70 -20.32
C LEU A 247 9.32 -16.53 -20.89
N VAL A 248 10.00 -15.47 -21.30
CA VAL A 248 9.37 -14.31 -21.93
C VAL A 248 10.27 -13.73 -23.01
N ASP A 249 9.67 -13.26 -24.09
CA ASP A 249 10.40 -12.46 -25.08
C ASP A 249 10.69 -11.07 -24.49
N ALA A 250 11.90 -10.89 -23.97
CA ALA A 250 12.34 -9.65 -23.35
C ALA A 250 13.87 -9.54 -23.33
N LYS A 251 14.36 -8.31 -23.46
CA LYS A 251 15.80 -7.99 -23.38
C LYS A 251 16.39 -8.06 -21.97
N GLN A 252 15.54 -8.27 -20.95
CA GLN A 252 15.93 -8.31 -19.55
C GLN A 252 15.14 -9.38 -18.82
N SER A 253 15.83 -10.17 -18.04
CA SER A 253 15.20 -11.10 -17.09
C SER A 253 14.80 -10.39 -15.81
N GLN A 254 13.68 -10.82 -15.18
CA GLN A 254 13.24 -10.29 -13.91
C GLN A 254 13.39 -11.36 -12.82
N LEU A 255 14.20 -11.07 -11.82
CA LEU A 255 14.42 -11.95 -10.67
C LEU A 255 13.69 -11.36 -9.45
N ALA A 256 12.66 -12.04 -9.00
CA ALA A 256 11.87 -11.70 -7.82
C ALA A 256 12.07 -12.78 -6.74
N ILE A 257 12.45 -12.37 -5.52
CA ILE A 257 12.80 -13.28 -4.44
C ILE A 257 12.04 -12.88 -3.19
N ALA A 258 11.40 -13.84 -2.53
CA ALA A 258 10.82 -13.69 -1.21
C ALA A 258 11.71 -14.35 -0.15
N LEU A 259 12.00 -13.58 0.90
CA LEU A 259 12.59 -14.07 2.13
C LEU A 259 11.51 -14.10 3.20
N SER A 260 11.38 -15.20 3.94
CA SER A 260 10.47 -15.30 5.09
C SER A 260 11.18 -14.92 6.39
N LEU A 261 10.41 -14.40 7.32
CA LEU A 261 10.87 -13.95 8.64
C LEU A 261 10.16 -14.80 9.70
N LYS A 262 10.93 -15.31 10.69
CA LYS A 262 10.39 -16.21 11.71
C LYS A 262 10.26 -15.53 13.06
N ASN A 263 9.05 -15.59 13.62
CA ASN A 263 8.82 -15.24 15.04
C ASN A 263 9.42 -13.88 15.44
N LEU A 264 9.17 -12.85 14.63
CA LEU A 264 9.56 -11.50 14.99
C LEU A 264 8.59 -10.90 16.01
N THR A 265 9.14 -10.32 17.06
CA THR A 265 8.38 -9.40 17.92
C THR A 265 8.01 -8.14 17.17
N LEU A 266 7.03 -7.37 17.66
CA LEU A 266 6.65 -6.07 17.06
C LEU A 266 7.86 -5.10 17.01
N TYR A 267 8.68 -5.10 18.07
CA TYR A 267 9.92 -4.31 18.13
C TYR A 267 10.90 -4.72 17.03
N GLU A 268 11.22 -6.02 16.92
CA GLU A 268 12.13 -6.54 15.90
C GLU A 268 11.64 -6.23 14.48
N ARG A 269 10.33 -6.34 14.23
CA ARG A 269 9.71 -6.04 12.94
C ARG A 269 9.80 -4.56 12.58
N ASN A 270 9.65 -3.68 13.56
CA ASN A 270 9.64 -2.24 13.31
C ASN A 270 11.04 -1.63 13.22
N TYR A 271 12.03 -2.14 13.97
CA TYR A 271 13.32 -1.49 14.14
C TYR A 271 14.49 -2.32 13.61
N PRO A 272 14.95 -3.40 14.22
CA PRO A 272 16.08 -4.18 13.69
C PRO A 272 15.89 -4.69 12.27
N LEU A 273 14.67 -5.14 11.91
CA LEU A 273 14.34 -5.57 10.55
C LEU A 273 14.49 -4.43 9.54
N THR A 274 14.09 -3.22 9.92
CA THR A 274 14.20 -2.04 9.05
C THR A 274 15.66 -1.74 8.74
N LEU A 275 16.55 -1.73 9.76
CA LEU A 275 17.99 -1.54 9.53
C LEU A 275 18.62 -2.71 8.77
N TYR A 276 18.25 -3.95 9.09
CA TYR A 276 18.67 -5.12 8.32
C TYR A 276 18.36 -4.93 6.83
N ASN A 277 17.13 -4.53 6.51
CA ASN A 277 16.72 -4.33 5.12
C ASN A 277 17.46 -3.17 4.44
N ILE A 278 17.70 -2.06 5.14
CA ILE A 278 18.45 -0.93 4.58
C ILE A 278 19.88 -1.38 4.25
N ILE A 279 20.53 -2.12 5.13
CA ILE A 279 21.88 -2.65 4.90
C ILE A 279 21.85 -3.68 3.76
N LEU A 280 20.83 -4.56 3.69
CA LEU A 280 20.74 -5.58 2.65
C LEU A 280 20.53 -4.97 1.26
N GLY A 281 19.48 -4.18 1.07
CA GLY A 281 19.05 -3.73 -0.27
C GLY A 281 18.16 -2.48 -0.28
N GLY A 282 18.15 -1.67 0.79
CA GLY A 282 17.27 -0.50 0.94
C GLY A 282 17.77 0.79 0.27
N GLY A 283 18.91 0.78 -0.41
CA GLY A 283 19.43 1.98 -1.08
C GLY A 283 20.77 1.74 -1.78
N GLU A 284 21.37 2.77 -2.34
CA GLU A 284 22.59 2.70 -3.14
C GLU A 284 23.83 2.22 -2.33
N ASN A 285 23.85 2.46 -1.03
CA ASN A 285 24.93 1.99 -0.15
C ASN A 285 24.73 0.55 0.36
N SER A 286 23.64 -0.12 -0.07
CA SER A 286 23.31 -1.47 0.38
C SER A 286 24.19 -2.55 -0.24
N LEU A 287 24.28 -3.69 0.45
CA LEU A 287 25.10 -4.82 -0.01
C LEU A 287 24.66 -5.35 -1.37
N LEU A 288 23.34 -5.44 -1.63
CA LEU A 288 22.85 -5.93 -2.92
C LEU A 288 23.19 -4.94 -4.04
N PHE A 289 23.01 -3.66 -3.83
CA PHE A 289 23.33 -2.66 -4.84
C PHE A 289 24.81 -2.66 -5.17
N GLN A 290 25.67 -2.62 -4.14
CA GLN A 290 27.12 -2.56 -4.32
C GLN A 290 27.70 -3.83 -4.96
N GLU A 291 27.26 -5.03 -4.53
CA GLU A 291 27.86 -6.28 -4.97
C GLU A 291 27.30 -6.80 -6.31
N VAL A 292 25.98 -6.63 -6.53
CA VAL A 292 25.29 -7.22 -7.70
C VAL A 292 25.27 -6.23 -8.86
N ARG A 293 24.96 -4.94 -8.60
CA ARG A 293 24.87 -3.92 -9.63
C ARG A 293 26.23 -3.29 -9.91
N GLU A 294 26.87 -2.65 -8.92
CA GLU A 294 28.05 -1.84 -9.15
C GLU A 294 29.30 -2.70 -9.46
N LYS A 295 29.65 -3.64 -8.57
CA LYS A 295 30.88 -4.42 -8.74
C LYS A 295 30.79 -5.51 -9.78
N SER A 296 29.61 -6.14 -9.94
CA SER A 296 29.46 -7.29 -10.82
C SER A 296 28.77 -6.98 -12.13
N SER A 297 28.12 -5.81 -12.26
CA SER A 297 27.37 -5.38 -13.44
C SER A 297 26.37 -6.42 -13.96
N LEU A 298 25.72 -7.17 -13.04
CA LEU A 298 24.78 -8.22 -13.39
C LEU A 298 23.33 -7.72 -13.48
N ALA A 299 23.04 -6.60 -12.81
CA ALA A 299 21.68 -6.08 -12.70
C ALA A 299 21.63 -4.60 -13.06
N TYR A 300 20.57 -4.19 -13.76
CA TYR A 300 20.25 -2.79 -14.01
C TYR A 300 19.70 -2.10 -12.77
N TYR A 301 18.88 -2.82 -12.02
CA TYR A 301 18.41 -2.42 -10.72
C TYR A 301 18.35 -3.64 -9.78
N ILE A 302 18.52 -3.41 -8.52
CA ILE A 302 18.29 -4.39 -7.46
C ILE A 302 17.96 -3.66 -6.17
N GLY A 303 16.98 -4.16 -5.43
CA GLY A 303 16.61 -3.62 -4.13
C GLY A 303 15.77 -4.58 -3.33
N SER A 304 15.64 -4.32 -2.04
CA SER A 304 14.79 -5.09 -1.14
C SER A 304 13.81 -4.19 -0.40
N THR A 305 12.61 -4.72 -0.15
CA THR A 305 11.54 -4.02 0.57
C THR A 305 10.89 -4.98 1.57
N PRO A 306 10.80 -4.63 2.85
CA PRO A 306 10.10 -5.46 3.83
C PRO A 306 8.59 -5.32 3.68
N ASN A 307 7.89 -6.43 3.64
CA ASN A 307 6.45 -6.51 3.84
C ASN A 307 6.18 -6.99 5.27
N LYS A 308 6.09 -6.03 6.18
CA LYS A 308 6.00 -6.28 7.62
C LYS A 308 4.74 -7.00 8.05
N CYS A 309 3.64 -6.83 7.28
CA CYS A 309 2.36 -7.49 7.59
C CYS A 309 2.33 -8.96 7.19
N ASP A 310 3.21 -9.38 6.29
CA ASP A 310 3.28 -10.75 5.80
C ASP A 310 4.52 -11.51 6.29
N ASP A 311 5.33 -10.87 7.14
CA ASP A 311 6.63 -11.38 7.58
C ASP A 311 7.53 -11.80 6.41
N LEU A 312 7.61 -10.94 5.39
CA LEU A 312 8.40 -11.14 4.18
C LEU A 312 9.36 -9.96 3.91
N ILE A 313 10.46 -10.26 3.23
CA ILE A 313 11.24 -9.28 2.48
C ILE A 313 11.17 -9.68 1.01
N LEU A 314 10.83 -8.73 0.14
CA LEU A 314 10.83 -8.94 -1.30
C LEU A 314 12.07 -8.29 -1.91
N ILE A 315 12.87 -9.08 -2.64
CA ILE A 315 13.98 -8.59 -3.45
C ILE A 315 13.52 -8.60 -4.90
N ARG A 316 13.76 -7.50 -5.60
CA ARG A 316 13.43 -7.34 -7.03
C ARG A 316 14.66 -6.89 -7.78
N SER A 317 14.90 -7.51 -8.93
CA SER A 317 16.06 -7.19 -9.76
C SER A 317 15.79 -7.42 -11.23
N GLY A 318 16.18 -6.46 -12.05
CA GLY A 318 16.28 -6.63 -13.51
C GLY A 318 17.68 -7.07 -13.87
N VAL A 319 17.83 -8.29 -14.39
CA VAL A 319 19.11 -8.96 -14.60
C VAL A 319 19.39 -9.14 -16.10
N THR A 320 20.66 -9.08 -16.50
CA THR A 320 21.06 -9.45 -17.86
C THR A 320 20.72 -10.93 -18.12
N PRO A 321 20.07 -11.27 -19.25
CA PRO A 321 19.79 -12.66 -19.60
C PRO A 321 21.04 -13.54 -19.52
N THR A 322 20.87 -14.80 -19.13
CA THR A 322 21.93 -15.79 -18.83
C THR A 322 22.78 -15.55 -17.58
N LYS A 323 22.49 -14.48 -16.81
CA LYS A 323 23.22 -14.13 -15.58
C LYS A 323 22.38 -14.31 -14.29
N GLU A 324 21.17 -14.84 -14.41
CA GLU A 324 20.19 -14.97 -13.33
C GLU A 324 20.74 -15.79 -12.17
N ASP A 325 21.34 -16.96 -12.46
CA ASP A 325 21.92 -17.85 -11.43
C ASP A 325 23.05 -17.16 -10.67
N LYS A 326 23.94 -16.46 -11.39
CA LYS A 326 25.04 -15.72 -10.77
C LYS A 326 24.54 -14.58 -9.89
N ALA A 327 23.50 -13.84 -10.34
CA ALA A 327 22.87 -12.80 -9.53
C ALA A 327 22.23 -13.40 -8.26
N LEU A 328 21.50 -14.51 -8.38
CA LEU A 328 20.89 -15.21 -7.27
C LEU A 328 21.94 -15.72 -6.27
N GLU A 329 23.07 -16.25 -6.74
CA GLU A 329 24.18 -16.67 -5.87
C GLU A 329 24.77 -15.49 -5.08
N LEU A 330 24.93 -14.33 -5.72
CA LEU A 330 25.40 -13.13 -5.02
C LEU A 330 24.38 -12.64 -3.99
N VAL A 331 23.08 -12.68 -4.29
CA VAL A 331 22.02 -12.37 -3.30
C VAL A 331 22.14 -13.31 -2.09
N LYS A 332 22.23 -14.62 -2.31
CA LYS A 332 22.42 -15.62 -1.23
C LYS A 332 23.67 -15.36 -0.42
N LYS A 333 24.76 -14.93 -1.07
CA LYS A 333 26.02 -14.59 -0.41
C LYS A 333 25.84 -13.38 0.53
N GLN A 334 25.12 -12.33 0.12
CA GLN A 334 24.91 -11.16 0.97
C GLN A 334 24.00 -11.49 2.17
N ILE A 335 22.95 -12.27 1.98
CA ILE A 335 22.14 -12.77 3.10
C ILE A 335 22.99 -13.55 4.09
N LYS A 336 23.89 -14.41 3.60
CA LYS A 336 24.81 -15.19 4.46
C LYS A 336 25.83 -14.29 5.18
N ARG A 337 26.31 -13.20 4.55
CA ARG A 337 27.17 -12.20 5.21
C ARG A 337 26.47 -11.59 6.42
N LEU A 338 25.23 -11.11 6.24
CA LEU A 338 24.47 -10.52 7.34
C LEU A 338 24.22 -11.51 8.48
N LYS A 339 23.93 -12.78 8.17
CA LYS A 339 23.80 -13.86 9.19
C LYS A 339 25.06 -14.12 9.98
N LYS A 340 26.22 -13.87 9.41
CA LYS A 340 27.53 -14.02 10.10
C LYS A 340 27.92 -12.76 10.87
N GLY A 341 27.14 -11.69 10.82
CA GLY A 341 27.50 -10.39 11.41
C GLY A 341 28.63 -9.66 10.64
N ASP A 342 28.88 -10.06 9.37
CA ASP A 342 29.88 -9.42 8.50
C ASP A 342 29.29 -8.11 7.90
N PHE A 343 29.05 -7.15 8.76
CA PHE A 343 28.71 -5.75 8.47
C PHE A 343 29.30 -4.87 9.59
N THR A 344 29.65 -3.65 9.25
CA THR A 344 30.39 -2.75 10.10
C THR A 344 29.50 -1.81 10.91
N ASP A 345 30.03 -1.18 11.95
CA ASP A 345 29.35 -0.12 12.67
C ASP A 345 29.05 1.08 11.76
N SER A 346 29.90 1.35 10.77
CA SER A 346 29.67 2.35 9.74
C SER A 346 28.42 2.03 8.90
N ASP A 347 28.16 0.76 8.58
CA ASP A 347 26.95 0.36 7.85
C ASP A 347 25.67 0.62 8.68
N ILE A 348 25.77 0.38 10.00
CA ILE A 348 24.68 0.64 10.93
C ILE A 348 24.42 2.15 11.05
N VAL A 349 25.47 2.97 11.18
CA VAL A 349 25.35 4.44 11.26
C VAL A 349 24.67 4.96 10.00
N LYS A 350 25.13 4.58 8.80
CA LYS A 350 24.53 4.99 7.52
C LYS A 350 23.07 4.54 7.40
N ALA A 351 22.75 3.33 7.88
CA ALA A 351 21.37 2.85 7.84
C ALA A 351 20.45 3.64 8.79
N LYS A 352 20.95 4.03 9.97
CA LYS A 352 20.22 4.91 10.90
C LYS A 352 20.03 6.32 10.33
N GLU A 353 21.05 6.90 9.70
CA GLU A 353 20.97 8.19 9.01
C GLU A 353 19.95 8.14 7.87
N TYR A 354 20.00 7.10 7.03
CA TYR A 354 19.00 6.89 5.96
C TYR A 354 17.58 6.84 6.52
N PHE A 355 17.36 6.08 7.60
CA PHE A 355 16.05 6.00 8.23
C PHE A 355 15.59 7.33 8.80
N THR A 356 16.46 8.06 9.49
CA THR A 356 16.10 9.35 10.11
C THR A 356 15.77 10.39 9.07
N THR A 357 16.51 10.44 7.97
CA THR A 357 16.21 11.32 6.83
C THR A 357 14.85 10.97 6.22
N ALA A 358 14.59 9.69 5.95
CA ALA A 358 13.30 9.25 5.43
C ALA A 358 12.15 9.59 6.40
N LEU A 359 12.38 9.51 7.70
CA LEU A 359 11.38 9.88 8.71
C LEU A 359 11.11 11.39 8.72
N ASP A 360 12.13 12.23 8.48
CA ASP A 360 11.98 13.69 8.36
C ASP A 360 11.22 14.03 7.07
N ASP A 361 11.53 13.37 5.95
CA ASP A 361 10.80 13.56 4.68
C ASP A 361 9.31 13.21 4.83
N MET A 362 8.97 12.14 5.58
CA MET A 362 7.58 11.80 5.89
C MET A 362 6.84 12.90 6.64
N LEU A 363 7.52 13.65 7.50
CA LEU A 363 6.93 14.77 8.25
C LEU A 363 6.60 16.00 7.38
N GLU A 364 7.11 16.06 6.15
CA GLU A 364 6.77 17.08 5.16
C GLU A 364 5.50 16.72 4.35
N SER A 365 4.99 15.49 4.49
CA SER A 365 3.84 15.01 3.74
C SER A 365 2.61 14.77 4.63
N PRO A 366 1.53 15.57 4.49
CA PRO A 366 0.28 15.31 5.21
C PRO A 366 -0.27 13.91 5.01
N LEU A 367 -0.06 13.33 3.82
CA LEU A 367 -0.53 12.00 3.49
C LEU A 367 0.20 10.91 4.28
N GLU A 368 1.53 11.04 4.39
CA GLU A 368 2.36 10.08 5.11
C GLU A 368 2.21 10.20 6.63
N ILE A 369 2.00 11.43 7.12
CA ILE A 369 1.65 11.64 8.53
C ILE A 369 0.37 10.89 8.88
N ILE A 370 -0.69 11.05 8.07
CA ILE A 370 -1.95 10.33 8.31
C ILE A 370 -1.73 8.81 8.25
N ASP A 371 -0.97 8.30 7.26
CA ASP A 371 -0.66 6.87 7.18
C ASP A 371 0.11 6.38 8.41
N CYS A 372 1.01 7.19 8.96
CA CYS A 372 1.73 6.85 10.18
C CYS A 372 0.78 6.69 11.38
N TYR A 373 -0.15 7.63 11.58
CA TYR A 373 -1.14 7.55 12.66
C TYR A 373 -2.14 6.41 12.41
N TYR A 374 -2.53 6.16 11.17
CA TYR A 374 -3.35 5.00 10.83
C TYR A 374 -2.65 3.68 11.21
N MET A 375 -1.36 3.54 10.88
CA MET A 375 -0.58 2.36 11.27
C MET A 375 -0.37 2.24 12.78
N MET A 376 -0.36 3.35 13.53
CA MET A 376 -0.39 3.32 14.99
C MET A 376 -1.69 2.69 15.51
N GLU A 377 -2.82 3.09 14.95
CA GLU A 377 -4.14 2.57 15.34
C GLU A 377 -4.34 1.10 14.98
N VAL A 378 -3.87 0.69 13.80
CA VAL A 378 -4.16 -0.63 13.22
C VAL A 378 -3.12 -1.68 13.62
N LEU A 379 -1.84 -1.32 13.69
CA LEU A 379 -0.72 -2.24 13.95
C LEU A 379 -0.03 -2.00 15.29
N GLY A 380 -0.46 -1.02 16.07
CA GLY A 380 0.23 -0.64 17.31
C GLY A 380 1.65 -0.14 17.08
N SER A 381 1.92 0.48 15.90
CA SER A 381 3.23 1.09 15.66
C SER A 381 3.40 2.35 16.50
N ASP A 382 4.66 2.74 16.73
CA ASP A 382 5.00 3.93 17.52
C ASP A 382 4.79 5.23 16.74
N ASP A 383 4.71 6.37 17.44
CA ASP A 383 4.73 7.70 16.86
C ASP A 383 6.11 8.08 16.29
N PHE A 384 6.20 9.20 15.57
CA PHE A 384 7.44 9.66 14.92
C PHE A 384 8.60 9.83 15.90
N LYS A 385 8.36 10.41 17.09
CA LYS A 385 9.40 10.65 18.10
C LYS A 385 9.92 9.33 18.66
N THR A 386 9.01 8.46 19.10
CA THR A 386 9.34 7.15 19.63
C THR A 386 10.02 6.26 18.59
N LYS A 387 9.56 6.33 17.30
CA LYS A 387 10.23 5.63 16.20
C LYS A 387 11.69 6.06 16.05
N ARG A 388 11.96 7.36 16.07
CA ARG A 388 13.32 7.90 15.99
C ARG A 388 14.19 7.42 17.15
N GLU A 389 13.70 7.57 18.39
CA GLU A 389 14.43 7.18 19.60
C GLU A 389 14.76 5.70 19.58
N LYS A 390 13.80 4.82 19.36
CA LYS A 390 13.98 3.38 19.31
C LYS A 390 14.92 2.94 18.17
N MET A 391 14.82 3.56 17.00
CA MET A 391 15.70 3.25 15.87
C MET A 391 17.16 3.57 16.17
N LEU A 392 17.42 4.71 16.81
CA LEU A 392 18.79 5.10 17.19
C LEU A 392 19.40 4.17 18.25
N MET A 393 18.57 3.52 19.07
CA MET A 393 19.02 2.57 20.10
C MET A 393 19.32 1.17 19.56
N VAL A 394 18.87 0.81 18.36
CA VAL A 394 19.09 -0.54 17.79
C VAL A 394 20.57 -0.89 17.76
N THR A 395 20.93 -2.07 18.26
CA THR A 395 22.30 -2.58 18.32
C THR A 395 22.64 -3.53 17.17
N LYS A 396 23.92 -3.82 17.00
CA LYS A 396 24.41 -4.80 16.01
C LYS A 396 23.88 -6.20 16.30
N GLU A 397 23.81 -6.57 17.58
CA GLU A 397 23.34 -7.86 18.06
C GLU A 397 21.87 -8.08 17.72
N GLU A 398 21.04 -7.04 17.84
CA GLU A 398 19.61 -7.08 17.48
C GLU A 398 19.43 -7.25 15.96
N ILE A 399 20.22 -6.55 15.14
CA ILE A 399 20.22 -6.73 13.68
C ILE A 399 20.64 -8.14 13.31
N LEU A 400 21.69 -8.67 13.98
CA LEU A 400 22.18 -10.05 13.77
C LEU A 400 21.14 -11.08 14.20
N ALA A 401 20.42 -10.85 15.30
CA ALA A 401 19.34 -11.71 15.75
C ALA A 401 18.24 -11.82 14.70
N VAL A 402 17.83 -10.68 14.12
CA VAL A 402 16.85 -10.65 12.99
C VAL A 402 17.43 -11.32 11.75
N ALA A 403 18.70 -11.08 11.39
CA ALA A 403 19.33 -11.73 10.25
C ALA A 403 19.26 -13.26 10.33
N ASN A 404 19.39 -13.84 11.52
CA ASN A 404 19.29 -15.28 11.74
C ASN A 404 17.85 -15.83 11.63
N LYS A 405 16.85 -14.97 11.71
CA LYS A 405 15.42 -15.31 11.50
C LYS A 405 14.99 -15.21 10.03
N VAL A 406 15.84 -14.72 9.13
CA VAL A 406 15.58 -14.59 7.69
C VAL A 406 15.86 -15.90 6.98
N SER A 407 14.98 -16.34 6.11
CA SER A 407 15.19 -17.56 5.29
C SER A 407 14.73 -17.32 3.83
N LEU A 408 15.45 -17.91 2.87
CA LEU A 408 15.02 -17.90 1.48
C LEU A 408 13.73 -18.73 1.32
N HIS A 409 12.68 -18.13 0.81
CA HIS A 409 11.36 -18.74 0.72
C HIS A 409 10.99 -19.17 -0.70
N THR A 410 10.86 -18.21 -1.62
CA THR A 410 10.49 -18.47 -3.01
C THR A 410 11.35 -17.60 -3.92
N VAL A 411 11.76 -18.17 -5.04
CA VAL A 411 12.48 -17.49 -6.13
C VAL A 411 11.63 -17.65 -7.39
N PHE A 412 11.27 -16.54 -7.99
CA PHE A 412 10.61 -16.48 -9.29
C PHE A 412 11.54 -15.80 -10.28
N CYS A 413 11.77 -16.43 -11.41
CA CYS A 413 12.57 -15.89 -12.51
C CYS A 413 11.72 -15.81 -13.78
N LEU A 414 11.43 -14.60 -14.22
CA LEU A 414 10.92 -14.34 -15.57
C LEU A 414 12.11 -14.16 -16.49
N LYS A 415 12.47 -15.22 -17.21
CA LYS A 415 13.69 -15.31 -17.99
C LYS A 415 13.52 -14.74 -19.37
N GLY A 416 14.24 -13.69 -19.67
CA GLY A 416 14.27 -13.10 -21.01
C GLY A 416 14.99 -14.00 -22.01
N VAL A 417 14.33 -14.30 -23.13
CA VAL A 417 14.92 -14.96 -24.29
C VAL A 417 14.88 -13.97 -25.45
N ASN A 418 16.04 -13.58 -25.97
CA ASN A 418 16.10 -12.79 -27.20
C ASN A 418 15.80 -13.70 -28.38
N ASN A 419 14.67 -13.53 -29.04
CA ASN A 419 14.35 -14.20 -30.30
C ASN A 419 14.98 -13.49 -31.53
N GLU A 420 15.92 -12.56 -31.33
CA GLU A 420 16.58 -11.81 -32.44
C GLU A 420 17.79 -12.54 -33.06
N GLU A 421 18.03 -13.83 -32.74
CA GLU A 421 19.00 -14.67 -33.47
C GLU A 421 18.27 -15.79 -34.25
N ASN A 422 17.49 -15.40 -35.29
CA ASN A 422 17.17 -16.24 -36.44
C ASN A 422 16.93 -15.39 -37.69
#